data_1b02bda70da5d571b1bd9727c9dd626c
#
_entry.id   1b02bda70da5d571b1bd9727c9dd626c
#
_cell.length_a   1.000
_cell.length_b   1.000
_cell.length_c   1.000
_cell.angle_alpha   90.00
_cell.angle_beta   90.00
_cell.angle_gamma   90.00
#
_symmetry.space_group_name_H-M   'P 1'
#
loop_
_entity.id
_entity.type
_entity.pdbx_description
1 polymer ?
#
loop_
_entity_poly.entity_id
_entity_poly.type
_entity_poly.pdbx_seq_one_letter_code
_entity_poly.pdbx_strand_id
1 'polypeptide(L)'
;GPFRSIPTKLPGVHFSSLMSRCATIADKLAVVRCMKTDQNEHLQGINLLNRGSAPRPPFVRPVLGSVLAQQLGHLDNPVPNFILLDPCPEGNEFKEFKSGNWAGWLGAQYGPVRVGGDYRIENVLRQAELSAEDHESRNALRRFLTRKYENDRKSAAAASQNAVFERVKGLMSCADLFDLEKLPAKDRERYGPGAFAQHTLQARHLVENGAPFVMVSNGMPWDSHVFHNEIYQMLTPELDNVIFQLITDLEQRGMLDSTLVVAMGEFGRTPWLNQARGRDHYSKAWSLMLAGCGIKRGVVVGGTDAEGAEVDGQAFNEKNLFATIFSALGIDPYALYDIGDLPSFRRVEDRAEPIREVLA
;
A
#
# COMPACT_ATOMS: atom_id res chain seq x y z
N GLY A 1 -21.20 5.46 -18.67
CA GLY A 1 -19.78 5.72 -18.90
C GLY A 1 -19.40 5.50 -20.37
N PRO A 2 -18.25 5.96 -20.84
CA PRO A 2 -17.86 5.86 -22.24
C PRO A 2 -17.44 4.46 -22.68
N PHE A 3 -17.16 3.58 -21.71
CA PHE A 3 -16.73 2.22 -21.98
C PHE A 3 -17.89 1.23 -21.81
N ARG A 4 -17.88 0.21 -22.66
CA ARG A 4 -18.90 -0.84 -22.63
C ARG A 4 -18.89 -1.57 -21.30
N SER A 5 -20.07 -1.90 -20.79
CA SER A 5 -20.28 -2.79 -19.65
C SER A 5 -20.22 -4.25 -20.12
N ILE A 6 -19.49 -5.09 -19.39
CA ILE A 6 -19.37 -6.53 -19.66
C ILE A 6 -19.81 -7.33 -18.43
N PRO A 7 -20.42 -8.51 -18.60
CA PRO A 7 -20.74 -9.38 -17.48
C PRO A 7 -19.46 -9.90 -16.83
N THR A 8 -19.55 -10.17 -15.54
CA THR A 8 -18.49 -10.83 -14.78
C THR A 8 -18.83 -12.28 -14.48
N LYS A 9 -17.94 -12.99 -13.82
CA LYS A 9 -18.22 -14.33 -13.29
C LYS A 9 -19.32 -14.36 -12.23
N LEU A 10 -19.67 -13.20 -11.65
CA LEU A 10 -20.78 -13.09 -10.70
C LEU A 10 -22.07 -12.69 -11.44
N PRO A 11 -23.16 -13.45 -11.29
CA PRO A 11 -24.44 -13.12 -11.92
C PRO A 11 -24.94 -11.72 -11.50
N GLY A 12 -25.34 -10.90 -12.48
CA GLY A 12 -25.84 -9.53 -12.25
C GLY A 12 -24.78 -8.48 -11.97
N VAL A 13 -23.51 -8.86 -11.86
CA VAL A 13 -22.40 -7.93 -11.66
C VAL A 13 -21.68 -7.66 -12.98
N HIS A 14 -21.48 -6.39 -13.29
CA HIS A 14 -20.84 -5.96 -14.52
C HIS A 14 -19.62 -5.07 -14.22
N PHE A 15 -18.56 -5.24 -15.00
CA PHE A 15 -17.38 -4.38 -14.99
C PHE A 15 -17.28 -3.58 -16.30
N SER A 16 -16.40 -2.59 -16.31
CA SER A 16 -15.98 -1.95 -17.57
C SER A 16 -15.27 -2.95 -18.47
N SER A 17 -15.48 -2.84 -19.79
CA SER A 17 -14.75 -3.67 -20.76
C SER A 17 -13.23 -3.54 -20.68
N LEU A 18 -12.72 -2.47 -20.05
CA LEU A 18 -11.29 -2.28 -19.77
C LEU A 18 -10.77 -3.19 -18.64
N MET A 19 -11.68 -3.79 -17.84
CA MET A 19 -11.37 -4.69 -16.71
C MET A 19 -11.77 -6.14 -17.03
N SER A 20 -11.50 -6.58 -18.24
CA SER A 20 -11.99 -7.87 -18.76
C SER A 20 -11.37 -9.10 -18.07
N ARG A 21 -10.12 -9.01 -17.64
CA ARG A 21 -9.44 -10.08 -16.88
C ARG A 21 -9.98 -10.18 -15.45
N CYS A 22 -10.10 -9.06 -14.75
CA CYS A 22 -10.72 -9.00 -13.41
C CYS A 22 -12.17 -9.47 -13.44
N ALA A 23 -12.92 -9.24 -14.54
CA ALA A 23 -14.27 -9.76 -14.69
C ALA A 23 -14.32 -11.30 -14.60
N THR A 24 -13.26 -12.00 -15.06
CA THR A 24 -13.18 -13.48 -14.99
C THR A 24 -12.86 -14.03 -13.61
N ILE A 25 -12.35 -13.20 -12.71
CA ILE A 25 -12.01 -13.54 -11.32
C ILE A 25 -12.86 -12.78 -10.30
N ALA A 26 -13.95 -12.16 -10.72
CA ALA A 26 -14.82 -11.37 -9.84
C ALA A 26 -15.34 -12.17 -8.64
N ASP A 27 -15.47 -13.50 -8.77
CA ASP A 27 -15.81 -14.41 -7.69
C ASP A 27 -14.74 -14.52 -6.57
N LYS A 28 -13.56 -13.94 -6.75
CA LYS A 28 -12.48 -13.88 -5.76
C LYS A 28 -12.34 -12.50 -5.13
N LEU A 29 -13.03 -11.51 -5.66
CA LEU A 29 -12.93 -10.11 -5.28
C LEU A 29 -14.09 -9.69 -4.39
N ALA A 30 -13.84 -8.77 -3.49
CA ALA A 30 -14.85 -7.92 -2.85
C ALA A 30 -14.71 -6.51 -3.42
N VAL A 31 -15.80 -5.95 -3.94
CA VAL A 31 -15.81 -4.61 -4.54
C VAL A 31 -16.70 -3.71 -3.69
N VAL A 32 -16.13 -2.64 -3.15
CA VAL A 32 -16.87 -1.60 -2.42
C VAL A 32 -17.08 -0.41 -3.35
N ARG A 33 -18.32 -0.05 -3.65
CA ARG A 33 -18.68 1.02 -4.61
C ARG A 33 -19.28 2.26 -3.95
N CYS A 34 -19.23 2.31 -2.64
CA CYS A 34 -19.86 3.35 -1.82
C CYS A 34 -18.89 4.04 -0.87
N MET A 35 -17.64 4.19 -1.32
CA MET A 35 -16.67 4.99 -0.57
C MET A 35 -16.96 6.48 -0.76
N LYS A 36 -16.84 7.23 0.35
CA LYS A 36 -16.98 8.68 0.39
C LYS A 36 -16.01 9.25 1.41
N THR A 37 -15.24 10.25 1.01
CA THR A 37 -14.27 10.94 1.88
C THR A 37 -14.47 12.46 1.79
N ASP A 38 -13.78 13.22 2.64
CA ASP A 38 -13.96 14.67 2.70
C ASP A 38 -12.86 15.45 1.96
N GLN A 39 -11.93 14.73 1.27
CA GLN A 39 -10.77 15.36 0.65
C GLN A 39 -10.75 15.16 -0.87
N ASN A 40 -10.55 16.26 -1.58
CA ASN A 40 -10.42 16.33 -3.03
C ASN A 40 -9.03 16.79 -3.50
N GLU A 41 -8.08 16.95 -2.59
CA GLU A 41 -6.72 17.33 -2.90
C GLU A 41 -5.78 16.16 -2.67
N HIS A 42 -4.83 15.93 -3.59
CA HIS A 42 -3.95 14.76 -3.56
C HIS A 42 -3.23 14.58 -2.22
N LEU A 43 -2.55 15.61 -1.73
CA LEU A 43 -1.77 15.49 -0.51
C LEU A 43 -2.65 15.14 0.69
N GLN A 44 -3.80 15.79 0.83
CA GLN A 44 -4.75 15.54 1.91
C GLN A 44 -5.41 14.17 1.76
N GLY A 45 -5.83 13.78 0.56
CA GLY A 45 -6.44 12.48 0.25
C GLY A 45 -5.47 11.32 0.52
N ILE A 46 -4.23 11.44 0.03
CA ILE A 46 -3.16 10.46 0.25
C ILE A 46 -2.84 10.33 1.76
N ASN A 47 -2.72 11.46 2.49
CA ASN A 47 -2.52 11.42 3.93
C ASN A 47 -3.69 10.72 4.63
N LEU A 48 -4.91 11.06 4.26
CA LEU A 48 -6.12 10.48 4.83
C LEU A 48 -6.15 8.96 4.65
N LEU A 49 -5.92 8.46 3.43
CA LEU A 49 -5.96 7.02 3.14
C LEU A 49 -4.72 6.25 3.60
N ASN A 50 -3.59 6.91 3.83
CA ASN A 50 -2.43 6.24 4.40
C ASN A 50 -2.41 6.25 5.93
N ARG A 51 -3.08 7.21 6.60
CA ARG A 51 -3.03 7.37 8.06
C ARG A 51 -4.37 7.08 8.75
N GLY A 52 -5.46 6.97 7.99
CA GLY A 52 -6.82 6.75 8.51
C GLY A 52 -7.41 7.97 9.23
N SER A 53 -6.77 9.14 9.13
CA SER A 53 -7.27 10.40 9.67
C SER A 53 -6.49 11.59 9.13
N ALA A 54 -7.10 12.79 9.21
CA ALA A 54 -6.42 14.02 8.89
C ALA A 54 -5.23 14.28 9.84
N PRO A 55 -4.17 14.99 9.38
CA PRO A 55 -3.05 15.38 10.24
C PRO A 55 -3.50 16.21 11.45
N ARG A 56 -2.88 15.96 12.61
CA ARG A 56 -3.14 16.68 13.87
C ARG A 56 -1.82 17.19 14.49
N PRO A 57 -1.22 18.26 13.96
CA PRO A 57 0.00 18.79 14.52
C PRO A 57 -0.13 19.08 16.03
N PRO A 58 0.94 18.86 16.84
CA PRO A 58 2.29 18.48 16.42
C PRO A 58 2.49 16.97 16.22
N PHE A 59 1.45 16.16 16.38
CA PHE A 59 1.54 14.71 16.33
C PHE A 59 1.45 14.20 14.90
N VAL A 60 2.40 13.36 14.52
CA VAL A 60 2.40 12.69 13.21
C VAL A 60 1.97 11.23 13.40
N ARG A 61 0.76 10.93 12.94
CA ARG A 61 0.22 9.57 12.98
C ARG A 61 1.02 8.67 12.04
N PRO A 62 1.35 7.42 12.43
CA PRO A 62 1.99 6.47 11.54
C PRO A 62 1.05 6.13 10.37
N VAL A 63 1.63 5.83 9.20
CA VAL A 63 0.87 5.27 8.08
C VAL A 63 0.50 3.82 8.34
N LEU A 64 -0.52 3.31 7.63
CA LEU A 64 -1.00 1.93 7.74
C LEU A 64 0.15 0.91 7.65
N GLY A 65 1.04 1.06 6.66
CA GLY A 65 2.17 0.14 6.49
C GLY A 65 3.11 0.09 7.70
N SER A 66 3.33 1.23 8.37
CA SER A 66 4.14 1.27 9.60
C SER A 66 3.43 0.60 10.79
N VAL A 67 2.12 0.75 10.87
CA VAL A 67 1.32 0.05 11.91
C VAL A 67 1.35 -1.46 11.66
N LEU A 68 1.15 -1.89 10.42
CA LEU A 68 1.20 -3.32 10.06
C LEU A 68 2.61 -3.90 10.25
N ALA A 69 3.67 -3.13 9.92
CA ALA A 69 5.04 -3.53 10.19
C ALA A 69 5.32 -3.74 11.69
N GLN A 70 4.68 -2.95 12.57
CA GLN A 70 4.77 -3.12 14.01
C GLN A 70 3.97 -4.34 14.51
N GLN A 71 2.78 -4.56 13.97
CA GLN A 71 1.85 -5.57 14.47
C GLN A 71 2.13 -6.98 13.94
N LEU A 72 2.60 -7.08 12.69
CA LEU A 72 2.79 -8.35 11.98
C LEU A 72 4.26 -8.69 11.75
N GLY A 73 5.15 -7.69 11.79
CA GLY A 73 6.56 -7.86 11.51
C GLY A 73 7.39 -8.20 12.73
N HIS A 74 8.59 -8.72 12.47
CA HIS A 74 9.62 -8.95 13.48
C HIS A 74 10.84 -8.09 13.13
N LEU A 75 11.44 -7.44 14.12
CA LEU A 75 12.58 -6.54 13.90
C LEU A 75 13.88 -7.27 13.51
N ASP A 76 13.97 -8.56 13.79
CA ASP A 76 15.06 -9.45 13.41
C ASP A 76 14.86 -10.13 12.05
N ASN A 77 13.72 -9.91 11.39
CA ASN A 77 13.50 -10.38 10.03
C ASN A 77 14.46 -9.68 9.07
N PRO A 78 15.28 -10.41 8.27
CA PRO A 78 16.15 -9.80 7.28
C PRO A 78 15.36 -9.09 6.17
N VAL A 79 14.15 -9.59 5.82
CA VAL A 79 13.26 -8.93 4.87
C VAL A 79 12.56 -7.76 5.58
N PRO A 80 12.60 -6.55 5.01
CA PRO A 80 11.96 -5.39 5.62
C PRO A 80 10.47 -5.59 5.85
N ASN A 81 10.00 -5.17 7.02
CA ASN A 81 8.58 -5.32 7.40
C ASN A 81 7.64 -4.37 6.65
N PHE A 82 8.18 -3.30 6.08
CA PHE A 82 7.44 -2.38 5.22
C PHE A 82 8.30 -2.02 4.01
N ILE A 83 7.80 -2.34 2.82
CA ILE A 83 8.47 -2.05 1.55
C ILE A 83 7.54 -1.19 0.70
N LEU A 84 8.07 -0.09 0.16
CA LEU A 84 7.39 0.79 -0.78
C LEU A 84 8.05 0.66 -2.16
N LEU A 85 7.30 0.14 -3.11
CA LEU A 85 7.67 0.02 -4.51
C LEU A 85 7.02 1.18 -5.27
N ASP A 86 7.84 2.15 -5.66
CA ASP A 86 7.37 3.40 -6.27
C ASP A 86 8.08 3.63 -7.60
N PRO A 87 7.40 3.41 -8.74
CA PRO A 87 7.97 3.61 -10.07
C PRO A 87 8.17 5.09 -10.41
N CYS A 88 7.62 6.02 -9.64
CA CYS A 88 7.67 7.44 -9.92
C CYS A 88 8.48 8.20 -8.86
N PRO A 89 9.84 8.25 -8.98
CA PRO A 89 10.71 8.79 -7.94
C PRO A 89 10.63 10.31 -7.78
N GLU A 90 10.07 11.07 -8.73
CA GLU A 90 10.31 12.51 -8.82
C GLU A 90 9.09 13.44 -8.80
N GLY A 91 7.88 12.94 -8.57
CA GLY A 91 6.68 13.80 -8.45
C GLY A 91 6.82 14.79 -7.28
N ASN A 92 6.76 16.10 -7.57
CA ASN A 92 6.89 17.16 -6.54
C ASN A 92 5.78 17.12 -5.48
N GLU A 93 4.60 16.63 -5.83
CA GLU A 93 3.43 16.57 -4.96
C GLU A 93 3.57 15.57 -3.80
N PHE A 94 4.46 14.59 -3.96
CA PHE A 94 4.77 13.61 -2.93
C PHE A 94 6.00 13.94 -2.08
N LYS A 95 6.57 15.15 -2.20
CA LYS A 95 7.78 15.54 -1.43
C LYS A 95 7.59 15.39 0.07
N GLU A 96 6.44 15.70 0.61
CA GLU A 96 6.14 15.53 2.03
C GLU A 96 6.08 14.05 2.43
N PHE A 97 5.59 13.18 1.53
CA PHE A 97 5.71 11.75 1.68
C PHE A 97 7.15 11.26 1.48
N LYS A 98 7.93 11.88 0.57
CA LYS A 98 9.35 11.53 0.33
C LYS A 98 10.26 11.87 1.49
N SER A 99 10.06 13.03 2.11
CA SER A 99 10.83 13.50 3.29
C SER A 99 10.21 13.02 4.60
N GLY A 100 9.09 12.32 4.53
CA GLY A 100 8.12 12.24 5.59
C GLY A 100 8.43 11.23 6.68
N ASN A 101 7.94 11.56 7.82
CA ASN A 101 7.85 10.68 8.96
C ASN A 101 6.72 9.66 8.74
N TRP A 102 6.96 8.64 7.90
CA TRP A 102 6.00 7.57 7.61
C TRP A 102 5.58 6.83 8.86
N ALA A 103 6.56 6.57 9.73
CA ALA A 103 6.33 5.82 10.95
C ALA A 103 5.74 6.66 12.08
N GLY A 104 5.69 8.00 11.94
CA GLY A 104 5.16 8.88 12.97
C GLY A 104 5.82 8.61 14.32
N TRP A 105 5.01 8.52 15.36
CA TRP A 105 5.47 8.24 16.72
C TRP A 105 5.96 6.82 16.95
N LEU A 106 5.76 5.86 16.02
CA LEU A 106 6.28 4.49 16.16
C LEU A 106 7.79 4.38 16.02
N GLY A 107 8.42 5.38 15.39
CA GLY A 107 9.87 5.40 15.17
C GLY A 107 10.31 4.83 13.82
N ALA A 108 11.49 5.24 13.38
CA ALA A 108 12.02 4.97 12.05
C ALA A 108 12.20 3.47 11.70
N GLN A 109 12.32 2.60 12.71
CA GLN A 109 12.41 1.15 12.53
C GLN A 109 11.17 0.54 11.85
N TYR A 110 10.02 1.21 11.90
CA TYR A 110 8.78 0.79 11.23
C TYR A 110 8.48 1.57 9.95
N GLY A 111 9.39 2.44 9.52
CA GLY A 111 9.27 3.16 8.24
C GLY A 111 9.51 2.26 7.03
N PRO A 112 9.17 2.68 5.80
CA PRO A 112 9.39 1.89 4.61
C PRO A 112 10.86 1.79 4.22
N VAL A 113 11.22 0.66 3.58
CA VAL A 113 12.33 0.62 2.63
C VAL A 113 11.75 0.95 1.26
N ARG A 114 12.34 1.90 0.56
CA ARG A 114 11.88 2.32 -0.76
C ARG A 114 12.71 1.66 -1.86
N VAL A 115 12.02 1.20 -2.89
CA VAL A 115 12.59 0.69 -4.12
C VAL A 115 12.12 1.59 -5.25
N GLY A 116 13.05 2.20 -5.96
CA GLY A 116 12.76 3.12 -7.06
C GLY A 116 12.52 2.42 -8.40
N GLY A 117 12.46 3.23 -9.46
CA GLY A 117 12.16 2.77 -10.81
C GLY A 117 13.18 1.84 -11.45
N ASP A 118 14.37 1.69 -10.87
CA ASP A 118 15.39 0.71 -11.27
C ASP A 118 15.20 -0.68 -10.61
N TYR A 119 14.12 -0.83 -9.82
CA TYR A 119 13.75 -2.06 -9.09
C TYR A 119 14.74 -2.53 -8.03
N ARG A 120 15.73 -1.73 -7.71
CA ARG A 120 16.80 -2.05 -6.76
C ARG A 120 16.80 -1.11 -5.58
N ILE A 121 17.38 -1.57 -4.50
CA ILE A 121 17.68 -0.71 -3.36
C ILE A 121 19.07 -0.13 -3.57
N GLU A 122 19.14 1.20 -3.64
CA GLU A 122 20.42 1.89 -3.76
C GLU A 122 21.30 1.64 -2.54
N ASN A 123 22.61 1.53 -2.77
CA ASN A 123 23.63 1.44 -1.72
C ASN A 123 23.43 0.30 -0.70
N VAL A 124 22.68 -0.75 -1.07
CA VAL A 124 22.48 -1.92 -0.22
C VAL A 124 23.67 -2.88 -0.22
N LEU A 125 24.48 -2.84 -1.26
CA LEU A 125 25.69 -3.67 -1.35
C LEU A 125 26.87 -2.97 -0.67
N ARG A 126 27.73 -3.79 -0.05
CA ARG A 126 28.99 -3.29 0.49
C ARG A 126 29.85 -2.69 -0.63
N GLN A 127 30.47 -1.53 -0.37
CA GLN A 127 31.41 -0.93 -1.31
C GLN A 127 32.55 -1.91 -1.60
N ALA A 128 32.95 -2.02 -2.87
CA ALA A 128 33.94 -3.00 -3.32
C ALA A 128 35.30 -2.84 -2.63
N GLU A 129 35.64 -1.60 -2.29
CA GLU A 129 36.93 -1.22 -1.65
C GLU A 129 36.95 -1.59 -0.14
N LEU A 130 35.80 -1.88 0.46
CA LEU A 130 35.70 -2.23 1.87
C LEU A 130 35.72 -3.74 2.05
N SER A 131 36.73 -4.29 2.71
CA SER A 131 36.77 -5.72 3.02
C SER A 131 35.64 -6.14 3.96
N ALA A 132 35.31 -7.44 4.00
CA ALA A 132 34.31 -7.95 4.94
C ALA A 132 34.71 -7.75 6.40
N GLU A 133 36.03 -7.90 6.67
CA GLU A 133 36.61 -7.73 8.00
C GLU A 133 36.55 -6.27 8.45
N ASP A 134 36.94 -5.32 7.58
CA ASP A 134 36.83 -3.88 7.87
C ASP A 134 35.40 -3.45 8.11
N HIS A 135 34.46 -3.98 7.30
CA HIS A 135 33.04 -3.70 7.48
C HIS A 135 32.55 -4.17 8.86
N GLU A 136 32.87 -5.41 9.26
CA GLU A 136 32.43 -5.93 10.56
C GLU A 136 33.13 -5.21 11.72
N SER A 137 34.42 -4.84 11.57
CA SER A 137 35.16 -4.04 12.55
C SER A 137 34.54 -2.66 12.78
N ARG A 138 34.14 -1.97 11.71
CA ARG A 138 33.43 -0.69 11.77
C ARG A 138 32.05 -0.87 12.46
N ASN A 139 31.31 -1.95 12.14
CA ASN A 139 30.04 -2.25 12.78
C ASN A 139 30.22 -2.58 14.28
N ALA A 140 31.26 -3.30 14.65
CA ALA A 140 31.57 -3.60 16.06
C ALA A 140 31.88 -2.32 16.85
N LEU A 141 32.69 -1.41 16.29
CA LEU A 141 32.96 -0.11 16.89
C LEU A 141 31.72 0.74 17.02
N ARG A 142 30.88 0.79 15.98
CA ARG A 142 29.60 1.49 16.02
C ARG A 142 28.71 0.96 17.14
N ARG A 143 28.53 -0.36 17.23
CA ARG A 143 27.71 -1.01 18.30
C ARG A 143 28.25 -0.66 19.69
N PHE A 144 29.57 -0.68 19.86
CA PHE A 144 30.19 -0.32 21.13
C PHE A 144 29.92 1.14 21.54
N LEU A 145 30.12 2.08 20.62
CA LEU A 145 29.84 3.50 20.86
C LEU A 145 28.36 3.79 21.11
N THR A 146 27.47 3.15 20.34
CA THR A 146 26.02 3.32 20.50
C THR A 146 25.56 2.79 21.86
N ARG A 147 25.97 1.59 22.26
CA ARG A 147 25.64 1.04 23.59
C ARG A 147 26.11 1.92 24.74
N LYS A 148 27.32 2.48 24.63
CA LYS A 148 27.83 3.42 25.62
C LYS A 148 26.95 4.67 25.70
N TYR A 149 26.55 5.22 24.56
CA TYR A 149 25.67 6.38 24.50
C TYR A 149 24.25 6.09 25.05
N GLU A 150 23.69 4.93 24.73
CA GLU A 150 22.39 4.48 25.23
C GLU A 150 22.39 4.30 26.77
N ASN A 151 23.45 3.68 27.31
CA ASN A 151 23.59 3.49 28.76
C ASN A 151 23.73 4.81 29.51
N ASP A 152 24.44 5.77 28.92
CA ASP A 152 24.72 7.06 29.56
C ASP A 152 23.49 8.01 29.49
N ARG A 153 22.62 7.86 28.49
CA ARG A 153 21.55 8.84 28.22
C ARG A 153 20.13 8.29 28.12
N LYS A 154 19.95 6.95 28.13
CA LYS A 154 18.64 6.25 27.99
C LYS A 154 17.79 6.85 26.86
N SER A 155 18.38 7.14 25.71
CA SER A 155 17.77 7.86 24.61
C SER A 155 16.99 6.93 23.68
N ALA A 156 15.66 7.11 23.57
CA ALA A 156 14.84 6.41 22.59
C ALA A 156 15.31 6.63 21.14
N ALA A 157 15.90 7.80 20.83
CA ALA A 157 16.47 8.11 19.52
C ALA A 157 17.68 7.22 19.19
N ALA A 158 18.55 6.94 20.18
CA ALA A 158 19.71 6.05 19.97
C ALA A 158 19.27 4.61 19.75
N ALA A 159 18.27 4.11 20.48
CA ALA A 159 17.70 2.78 20.29
C ALA A 159 17.07 2.64 18.88
N SER A 160 16.32 3.65 18.44
CA SER A 160 15.73 3.71 17.10
C SER A 160 16.79 3.69 16.01
N GLN A 161 17.88 4.46 16.17
CA GLN A 161 18.98 4.49 15.22
C GLN A 161 19.70 3.13 15.14
N ASN A 162 19.91 2.48 16.25
CA ASN A 162 20.52 1.14 16.30
C ASN A 162 19.65 0.10 15.56
N ALA A 163 18.35 0.12 15.79
CA ALA A 163 17.41 -0.74 15.09
C ALA A 163 17.44 -0.53 13.56
N VAL A 164 17.58 0.72 13.10
CA VAL A 164 17.72 1.03 11.67
C VAL A 164 19.02 0.42 11.10
N PHE A 165 20.15 0.48 11.82
CA PHE A 165 21.39 -0.13 11.35
C PHE A 165 21.32 -1.66 11.27
N GLU A 166 20.73 -2.33 12.26
CA GLU A 166 20.55 -3.80 12.20
C GLU A 166 19.60 -4.19 11.03
N ARG A 167 18.61 -3.37 10.75
CA ARG A 167 17.73 -3.53 9.60
C ARG A 167 18.48 -3.39 8.26
N VAL A 168 19.39 -2.42 8.13
CA VAL A 168 20.25 -2.28 6.94
C VAL A 168 21.11 -3.53 6.76
N LYS A 169 21.67 -4.09 7.83
CA LYS A 169 22.44 -5.34 7.77
C LYS A 169 21.57 -6.52 7.29
N GLY A 170 20.36 -6.66 7.81
CA GLY A 170 19.40 -7.64 7.34
C GLY A 170 19.10 -7.47 5.85
N LEU A 171 18.83 -6.23 5.43
CA LEU A 171 18.58 -5.87 4.03
C LEU A 171 19.74 -6.25 3.10
N MET A 172 20.99 -6.03 3.53
CA MET A 172 22.17 -6.45 2.77
C MET A 172 22.24 -7.96 2.56
N SER A 173 21.75 -8.76 3.53
CA SER A 173 21.72 -10.22 3.42
C SER A 173 20.63 -10.77 2.50
N CYS A 174 19.58 -9.99 2.24
CA CYS A 174 18.45 -10.35 1.37
C CYS A 174 18.37 -9.50 0.09
N ALA A 175 19.45 -8.78 -0.27
CA ALA A 175 19.48 -7.89 -1.44
C ALA A 175 19.05 -8.58 -2.74
N ASP A 176 19.31 -9.86 -2.88
CA ASP A 176 18.95 -10.70 -4.02
C ASP A 176 17.42 -10.80 -4.24
N LEU A 177 16.62 -10.64 -3.21
CA LEU A 177 15.15 -10.66 -3.32
C LEU A 177 14.61 -9.44 -4.08
N PHE A 178 15.41 -8.39 -4.20
CA PHE A 178 15.06 -7.17 -4.91
C PHE A 178 15.54 -7.16 -6.37
N ASP A 179 16.23 -8.21 -6.81
CA ASP A 179 16.71 -8.31 -8.19
C ASP A 179 15.67 -9.02 -9.07
N LEU A 180 14.94 -8.26 -9.87
CA LEU A 180 13.94 -8.79 -10.80
C LEU A 180 14.50 -9.75 -11.82
N GLU A 181 15.79 -9.63 -12.19
CA GLU A 181 16.42 -10.54 -13.16
C GLU A 181 16.53 -11.98 -12.64
N LYS A 182 16.47 -12.16 -11.32
CA LYS A 182 16.42 -13.48 -10.67
C LYS A 182 15.05 -14.12 -10.71
N LEU A 183 14.00 -13.38 -11.05
CA LEU A 183 12.67 -13.93 -11.23
C LEU A 183 12.52 -14.59 -12.59
N PRO A 184 11.68 -15.64 -12.70
CA PRO A 184 11.48 -16.32 -13.98
C PRO A 184 11.02 -15.35 -15.07
N ALA A 185 11.67 -15.38 -16.24
CA ALA A 185 11.32 -14.53 -17.37
C ALA A 185 9.83 -14.64 -17.75
N LYS A 186 9.28 -15.87 -17.69
CA LYS A 186 7.85 -16.13 -17.93
C LYS A 186 6.93 -15.34 -16.99
N ASP A 187 7.32 -15.14 -15.72
CA ASP A 187 6.54 -14.35 -14.77
C ASP A 187 6.62 -12.87 -15.12
N ARG A 188 7.81 -12.38 -15.47
CA ARG A 188 8.02 -10.99 -15.93
C ARG A 188 7.19 -10.65 -17.17
N GLU A 189 7.20 -11.56 -18.15
CA GLU A 189 6.39 -11.40 -19.38
C GLU A 189 4.89 -11.41 -19.09
N ARG A 190 4.42 -12.28 -18.21
CA ARG A 190 3.01 -12.44 -17.85
C ARG A 190 2.43 -11.19 -17.18
N TYR A 191 3.19 -10.57 -16.26
CA TYR A 191 2.78 -9.32 -15.62
C TYR A 191 2.81 -8.15 -16.60
N GLY A 192 3.76 -8.14 -17.52
CA GLY A 192 3.92 -7.09 -18.54
C GLY A 192 5.16 -6.22 -18.30
N PRO A 193 5.57 -5.43 -19.30
CA PRO A 193 6.84 -4.68 -19.26
C PRO A 193 6.79 -3.38 -18.46
N GLY A 194 5.59 -2.90 -18.08
CA GLY A 194 5.43 -1.63 -17.38
C GLY A 194 6.04 -1.64 -15.98
N ALA A 195 6.49 -0.49 -15.51
CA ALA A 195 7.11 -0.37 -14.19
C ALA A 195 6.15 -0.81 -13.06
N PHE A 196 4.89 -0.42 -13.16
CA PHE A 196 3.86 -0.82 -12.20
C PHE A 196 3.65 -2.35 -12.20
N ALA A 197 3.65 -2.97 -13.38
CA ALA A 197 3.51 -4.41 -13.53
C ALA A 197 4.69 -5.16 -12.91
N GLN A 198 5.91 -4.71 -13.17
CA GLN A 198 7.13 -5.32 -12.63
C GLN A 198 7.24 -5.13 -11.10
N HIS A 199 6.86 -3.95 -10.57
CA HIS A 199 6.77 -3.74 -9.13
C HIS A 199 5.68 -4.62 -8.48
N THR A 200 4.55 -4.85 -9.15
CA THR A 200 3.52 -5.76 -8.61
C THR A 200 4.02 -7.22 -8.57
N LEU A 201 4.77 -7.67 -9.58
CA LEU A 201 5.46 -8.96 -9.55
C LEU A 201 6.47 -9.02 -8.39
N GLN A 202 7.26 -7.96 -8.21
CA GLN A 202 8.22 -7.86 -7.11
C GLN A 202 7.52 -7.89 -5.75
N ALA A 203 6.38 -7.21 -5.61
CA ALA A 203 5.57 -7.25 -4.38
C ALA A 203 5.13 -8.67 -4.05
N ARG A 204 4.61 -9.43 -5.02
CA ARG A 204 4.24 -10.83 -4.84
C ARG A 204 5.43 -11.65 -4.35
N HIS A 205 6.60 -11.48 -4.97
CA HIS A 205 7.82 -12.19 -4.59
C HIS A 205 8.30 -11.83 -3.18
N LEU A 206 8.24 -10.56 -2.80
CA LEU A 206 8.64 -10.10 -1.46
C LEU A 206 7.71 -10.64 -0.38
N VAL A 207 6.40 -10.66 -0.61
CA VAL A 207 5.41 -11.27 0.31
C VAL A 207 5.66 -12.78 0.43
N GLU A 208 5.94 -13.48 -0.67
CA GLU A 208 6.29 -14.91 -0.69
C GLU A 208 7.55 -15.21 0.16
N ASN A 209 8.44 -14.23 0.30
CA ASN A 209 9.65 -14.32 1.11
C ASN A 209 9.51 -13.66 2.49
N GLY A 210 8.29 -13.43 2.96
CA GLY A 210 8.01 -13.05 4.32
C GLY A 210 7.96 -11.53 4.60
N ALA A 211 7.82 -10.68 3.58
CA ALA A 211 7.52 -9.27 3.80
C ALA A 211 6.06 -9.12 4.29
N PRO A 212 5.83 -8.58 5.51
CA PRO A 212 4.48 -8.47 6.06
C PRO A 212 3.61 -7.42 5.36
N PHE A 213 4.23 -6.36 4.82
CA PHE A 213 3.52 -5.31 4.11
C PHE A 213 4.33 -4.75 2.94
N VAL A 214 3.73 -4.79 1.76
CA VAL A 214 4.29 -4.18 0.54
C VAL A 214 3.26 -3.24 -0.06
N MET A 215 3.65 -2.00 -0.28
CA MET A 215 2.85 -1.00 -0.97
C MET A 215 3.42 -0.78 -2.37
N VAL A 216 2.58 -0.89 -3.38
CA VAL A 216 2.93 -0.59 -4.78
C VAL A 216 2.19 0.67 -5.20
N SER A 217 2.92 1.69 -5.59
CA SER A 217 2.35 2.93 -6.15
C SER A 217 2.38 2.89 -7.67
N ASN A 218 1.33 3.36 -8.32
CA ASN A 218 1.32 3.54 -9.78
C ASN A 218 1.57 5.01 -10.20
N GLY A 219 1.81 5.88 -9.22
CA GLY A 219 2.11 7.29 -9.48
C GLY A 219 0.93 8.10 -10.01
N MET A 220 1.24 9.19 -10.71
CA MET A 220 0.31 10.24 -11.12
C MET A 220 -0.43 10.05 -12.46
N PRO A 221 -0.18 9.04 -13.30
CA PRO A 221 -0.81 9.01 -14.64
C PRO A 221 -2.34 8.93 -14.60
N TRP A 222 -2.93 8.59 -13.45
CA TRP A 222 -4.37 8.53 -13.24
C TRP A 222 -5.03 9.89 -12.99
N ASP A 223 -4.25 10.95 -12.77
CA ASP A 223 -4.76 12.31 -12.58
C ASP A 223 -5.12 12.97 -13.91
N SER A 224 -6.23 12.54 -14.48
CA SER A 224 -6.64 12.82 -15.86
C SER A 224 -7.61 14.01 -15.97
N HIS A 225 -7.12 15.21 -15.65
CA HIS A 225 -7.87 16.47 -15.84
C HIS A 225 -8.11 16.84 -17.32
N VAL A 226 -7.44 16.13 -18.22
CA VAL A 226 -7.59 16.28 -19.67
C VAL A 226 -7.66 14.88 -20.31
N PHE A 227 -8.41 14.73 -21.40
CA PHE A 227 -8.47 13.49 -22.19
C PHE A 227 -8.66 12.19 -21.35
N HIS A 228 -9.53 12.25 -20.36
CA HIS A 228 -9.73 11.16 -19.39
C HIS A 228 -9.96 9.79 -20.04
N ASN A 229 -10.81 9.74 -21.06
CA ASN A 229 -11.17 8.47 -21.69
C ASN A 229 -9.98 7.82 -22.39
N GLU A 230 -9.18 8.62 -23.08
CA GLU A 230 -8.00 8.18 -23.79
C GLU A 230 -6.92 7.69 -22.79
N ILE A 231 -6.70 8.43 -21.71
CA ILE A 231 -5.75 8.07 -20.65
C ILE A 231 -6.18 6.75 -19.98
N TYR A 232 -7.44 6.63 -19.59
CA TYR A 232 -7.93 5.40 -18.92
C TYR A 232 -7.94 4.20 -19.86
N GLN A 233 -8.16 4.41 -21.17
CA GLN A 233 -8.05 3.34 -22.16
C GLN A 233 -6.60 2.80 -22.28
N MET A 234 -5.61 3.63 -22.01
CA MET A 234 -4.19 3.22 -21.99
C MET A 234 -3.79 2.56 -20.66
N LEU A 235 -4.23 3.11 -19.53
CA LEU A 235 -3.75 2.69 -18.20
C LEU A 235 -4.51 1.47 -17.63
N THR A 236 -5.83 1.42 -17.83
CA THR A 236 -6.65 0.41 -17.18
C THR A 236 -6.32 -1.03 -17.60
N PRO A 237 -5.94 -1.35 -18.86
CA PRO A 237 -5.54 -2.70 -19.23
C PRO A 237 -4.31 -3.23 -18.47
N GLU A 238 -3.34 -2.37 -18.12
CA GLU A 238 -2.22 -2.76 -17.25
C GLU A 238 -2.72 -3.04 -15.82
N LEU A 239 -3.53 -2.15 -15.26
CA LEU A 239 -4.14 -2.35 -13.93
C LEU A 239 -4.96 -3.65 -13.89
N ASP A 240 -5.79 -3.91 -14.89
CA ASP A 240 -6.59 -5.13 -15.02
C ASP A 240 -5.69 -6.37 -15.03
N ASN A 241 -4.61 -6.32 -15.82
CA ASN A 241 -3.67 -7.44 -15.92
C ASN A 241 -2.95 -7.69 -14.58
N VAL A 242 -2.42 -6.65 -13.93
CA VAL A 242 -1.63 -6.85 -12.70
C VAL A 242 -2.48 -7.36 -11.55
N ILE A 243 -3.72 -6.87 -11.38
CA ILE A 243 -4.64 -7.39 -10.38
C ILE A 243 -4.99 -8.85 -10.67
N PHE A 244 -5.33 -9.17 -11.91
CA PHE A 244 -5.62 -10.55 -12.33
C PHE A 244 -4.44 -11.49 -12.06
N GLN A 245 -3.21 -11.10 -12.45
CA GLN A 245 -2.02 -11.95 -12.25
C GLN A 245 -1.72 -12.11 -10.76
N LEU A 246 -1.75 -11.03 -9.99
CA LEU A 246 -1.46 -11.07 -8.55
C LEU A 246 -2.42 -12.01 -7.81
N ILE A 247 -3.74 -11.83 -8.00
CA ILE A 247 -4.76 -12.65 -7.33
C ILE A 247 -4.65 -14.11 -7.76
N THR A 248 -4.43 -14.36 -9.06
CA THR A 248 -4.28 -15.72 -9.58
C THR A 248 -3.02 -16.39 -9.05
N ASP A 249 -1.89 -15.68 -9.00
CA ASP A 249 -0.64 -16.20 -8.48
C ASP A 249 -0.73 -16.53 -6.99
N LEU A 250 -1.29 -15.62 -6.20
CA LEU A 250 -1.48 -15.84 -4.75
C LEU A 250 -2.38 -17.05 -4.49
N GLU A 251 -3.45 -17.23 -5.27
CA GLU A 251 -4.32 -18.39 -5.13
C GLU A 251 -3.61 -19.69 -5.53
N GLN A 252 -2.94 -19.72 -6.69
CA GLN A 252 -2.22 -20.90 -7.17
C GLN A 252 -1.09 -21.35 -6.25
N ARG A 253 -0.52 -20.41 -5.48
CA ARG A 253 0.52 -20.64 -4.47
C ARG A 253 -0.03 -20.96 -3.09
N GLY A 254 -1.36 -20.97 -2.92
CA GLY A 254 -2.00 -21.17 -1.62
C GLY A 254 -1.80 -20.02 -0.63
N MET A 255 -1.48 -18.84 -1.12
CA MET A 255 -1.16 -17.65 -0.32
C MET A 255 -2.33 -16.66 -0.22
N LEU A 256 -3.36 -16.78 -1.05
CA LEU A 256 -4.43 -15.79 -1.08
C LEU A 256 -5.19 -15.71 0.25
N ASP A 257 -5.40 -16.83 0.95
CA ASP A 257 -6.10 -16.86 2.23
C ASP A 257 -5.28 -16.27 3.40
N SER A 258 -3.97 -16.06 3.21
CA SER A 258 -3.07 -15.43 4.19
C SER A 258 -2.55 -14.06 3.76
N THR A 259 -2.93 -13.57 2.58
CA THR A 259 -2.49 -12.28 2.04
C THR A 259 -3.69 -11.42 1.73
N LEU A 260 -3.81 -10.28 2.42
CA LEU A 260 -4.82 -9.27 2.10
C LEU A 260 -4.31 -8.39 0.95
N VAL A 261 -5.08 -8.29 -0.12
CA VAL A 261 -4.83 -7.39 -1.25
C VAL A 261 -5.85 -6.27 -1.25
N VAL A 262 -5.37 -5.02 -1.31
CA VAL A 262 -6.21 -3.80 -1.40
C VAL A 262 -5.78 -3.02 -2.63
N ALA A 263 -6.72 -2.73 -3.54
CA ALA A 263 -6.49 -1.87 -4.70
C ALA A 263 -7.44 -0.68 -4.63
N MET A 264 -6.86 0.54 -4.55
CA MET A 264 -7.62 1.78 -4.37
C MET A 264 -6.87 2.98 -4.92
N GLY A 265 -7.57 4.09 -5.10
CA GLY A 265 -7.01 5.44 -5.20
C GLY A 265 -7.38 6.27 -3.97
N GLU A 266 -6.95 7.52 -3.92
CA GLU A 266 -7.19 8.43 -2.78
C GLU A 266 -8.59 9.07 -2.78
N PHE A 267 -9.24 9.12 -3.95
CA PHE A 267 -10.63 9.53 -4.19
C PHE A 267 -11.08 9.11 -5.61
N GLY A 268 -12.30 9.43 -5.98
CA GLY A 268 -12.86 9.20 -7.31
C GLY A 268 -12.65 10.36 -8.28
N ARG A 269 -13.33 10.27 -9.40
CA ARG A 269 -13.36 11.30 -10.45
C ARG A 269 -14.81 11.69 -10.74
N THR A 270 -15.01 12.97 -11.13
CA THR A 270 -16.37 13.45 -11.47
C THR A 270 -17.06 12.55 -12.48
N PRO A 271 -18.35 12.23 -12.30
CA PRO A 271 -19.10 11.39 -13.25
C PRO A 271 -19.36 12.10 -14.61
N TRP A 272 -19.10 13.39 -14.70
CA TRP A 272 -19.14 14.21 -15.92
C TRP A 272 -17.73 14.59 -16.37
N LEU A 273 -17.61 14.92 -17.66
CA LEU A 273 -16.36 15.48 -18.21
C LEU A 273 -16.34 17.00 -18.01
N ASN A 274 -15.15 17.55 -17.76
CA ASN A 274 -14.89 18.98 -17.78
C ASN A 274 -14.67 19.48 -19.22
N GLN A 275 -14.41 20.79 -19.40
CA GLN A 275 -14.22 21.42 -20.71
C GLN A 275 -13.02 20.86 -21.50
N ALA A 276 -12.02 20.32 -20.82
CA ALA A 276 -10.83 19.70 -21.42
C ALA A 276 -11.02 18.19 -21.67
N ARG A 277 -12.26 17.66 -21.60
CA ARG A 277 -12.57 16.23 -21.73
C ARG A 277 -11.89 15.39 -20.67
N GLY A 278 -11.50 16.01 -19.54
CA GLY A 278 -10.98 15.37 -18.35
C GLY A 278 -12.06 15.13 -17.30
N ARG A 279 -11.66 14.57 -16.17
CA ARG A 279 -12.48 14.45 -14.96
C ARG A 279 -11.70 15.01 -13.78
N ASP A 280 -12.38 15.83 -12.98
CA ASP A 280 -11.78 16.45 -11.81
C ASP A 280 -11.89 15.53 -10.58
N HIS A 281 -11.21 15.90 -9.51
CA HIS A 281 -11.24 15.15 -8.25
C HIS A 281 -12.66 15.08 -7.67
N TYR A 282 -13.03 13.92 -7.15
CA TYR A 282 -14.38 13.70 -6.63
C TYR A 282 -14.38 12.70 -5.47
N SER A 283 -14.58 13.23 -4.26
CA SER A 283 -14.54 12.41 -3.04
C SER A 283 -15.89 11.83 -2.63
N LYS A 284 -16.99 12.26 -3.28
CA LYS A 284 -18.36 11.91 -2.86
C LYS A 284 -18.78 10.48 -3.20
N ALA A 285 -18.19 9.88 -4.22
CA ALA A 285 -18.46 8.50 -4.61
C ALA A 285 -17.25 7.90 -5.34
N TRP A 286 -16.70 6.81 -4.80
CA TRP A 286 -15.60 6.09 -5.42
C TRP A 286 -15.56 4.62 -4.98
N SER A 287 -14.71 3.84 -5.60
CA SER A 287 -14.68 2.39 -5.43
C SER A 287 -13.29 1.87 -5.10
N LEU A 288 -13.23 0.74 -4.39
CA LEU A 288 -12.01 -0.02 -4.15
C LEU A 288 -12.29 -1.51 -4.31
N MET A 289 -11.21 -2.29 -4.46
CA MET A 289 -11.24 -3.74 -4.50
C MET A 289 -10.42 -4.34 -3.36
N LEU A 290 -10.95 -5.39 -2.76
CA LEU A 290 -10.30 -6.19 -1.73
C LEU A 290 -10.28 -7.65 -2.18
N ALA A 291 -9.28 -8.41 -1.75
CA ALA A 291 -9.24 -9.86 -1.90
C ALA A 291 -8.36 -10.51 -0.85
N GLY A 292 -8.59 -11.77 -0.56
CA GLY A 292 -7.71 -12.59 0.25
C GLY A 292 -8.05 -12.60 1.73
N CYS A 293 -7.03 -12.62 2.56
CA CYS A 293 -7.12 -12.82 4.00
C CYS A 293 -8.27 -12.07 4.67
N GLY A 294 -9.18 -12.79 5.34
CA GLY A 294 -10.30 -12.22 6.07
C GLY A 294 -11.39 -11.55 5.23
N ILE A 295 -11.30 -11.63 3.89
CA ILE A 295 -12.25 -10.99 2.96
C ILE A 295 -13.16 -12.04 2.31
N LYS A 296 -14.47 -11.79 2.33
CA LYS A 296 -15.45 -12.59 1.59
C LYS A 296 -15.19 -12.53 0.09
N ARG A 297 -15.26 -13.67 -0.55
CA ARG A 297 -15.11 -13.80 -1.99
C ARG A 297 -16.42 -13.51 -2.71
N GLY A 298 -16.36 -12.81 -3.84
CA GLY A 298 -17.48 -12.63 -4.76
C GLY A 298 -18.58 -11.72 -4.21
N VAL A 299 -18.25 -10.66 -3.50
CA VAL A 299 -19.23 -9.71 -2.96
C VAL A 299 -19.08 -8.33 -3.58
N VAL A 300 -20.20 -7.63 -3.73
CA VAL A 300 -20.24 -6.23 -4.14
C VAL A 300 -21.08 -5.47 -3.13
N VAL A 301 -20.49 -4.43 -2.55
CA VAL A 301 -21.12 -3.64 -1.49
C VAL A 301 -21.40 -2.23 -1.97
N GLY A 302 -22.64 -1.79 -1.76
CA GLY A 302 -23.13 -0.45 -2.08
C GLY A 302 -23.22 -0.14 -3.56
N GLY A 303 -23.54 1.09 -3.85
CA GLY A 303 -23.72 1.62 -5.19
C GLY A 303 -23.80 3.13 -5.19
N THR A 304 -24.10 3.69 -6.33
CA THR A 304 -24.35 5.12 -6.52
C THR A 304 -25.73 5.32 -7.13
N ASP A 305 -26.18 6.57 -7.13
CA ASP A 305 -27.31 6.99 -7.95
C ASP A 305 -27.08 6.69 -9.45
N ALA A 306 -28.09 6.92 -10.27
CA ALA A 306 -28.05 6.64 -11.70
C ALA A 306 -26.99 7.47 -12.45
N GLU A 307 -26.66 8.64 -11.94
CA GLU A 307 -25.68 9.58 -12.47
C GLU A 307 -24.24 9.23 -12.05
N GLY A 308 -24.06 8.40 -11.00
CA GLY A 308 -22.77 8.10 -10.39
C GLY A 308 -22.23 9.24 -9.53
N ALA A 309 -23.09 10.15 -9.08
CA ALA A 309 -22.72 11.38 -8.39
C ALA A 309 -22.72 11.25 -6.86
N GLU A 310 -23.67 10.54 -6.29
CA GLU A 310 -23.74 10.33 -4.83
C GLU A 310 -23.84 8.84 -4.52
N VAL A 311 -23.33 8.47 -3.35
CA VAL A 311 -23.54 7.10 -2.83
C VAL A 311 -25.02 6.89 -2.53
N ASP A 312 -25.57 5.76 -3.01
CA ASP A 312 -26.91 5.31 -2.70
C ASP A 312 -26.88 4.44 -1.44
N GLY A 313 -27.56 4.91 -0.39
CA GLY A 313 -27.60 4.24 0.90
C GLY A 313 -26.39 4.54 1.80
N GLN A 314 -25.85 3.51 2.42
CA GLN A 314 -24.74 3.66 3.38
C GLN A 314 -23.43 3.95 2.68
N ALA A 315 -22.78 5.06 3.03
CA ALA A 315 -21.44 5.39 2.61
C ALA A 315 -20.40 4.91 3.65
N PHE A 316 -19.21 4.55 3.17
CA PHE A 316 -18.05 4.23 4.01
C PHE A 316 -16.91 5.21 3.73
N ASN A 317 -16.08 5.43 4.72
CA ASN A 317 -14.93 6.32 4.62
C ASN A 317 -13.61 5.58 4.97
N GLU A 318 -12.51 6.34 5.04
CA GLU A 318 -11.18 5.82 5.37
C GLU A 318 -11.13 5.09 6.72
N LYS A 319 -11.90 5.54 7.71
CA LYS A 319 -11.92 4.91 9.04
C LYS A 319 -12.58 3.53 8.99
N ASN A 320 -13.68 3.41 8.23
CA ASN A 320 -14.32 2.11 7.99
C ASN A 320 -13.38 1.15 7.24
N LEU A 321 -12.64 1.66 6.25
CA LEU A 321 -11.64 0.89 5.52
C LEU A 321 -10.52 0.39 6.45
N PHE A 322 -9.97 1.27 7.30
CA PHE A 322 -8.94 0.88 8.26
C PHE A 322 -9.45 -0.15 9.27
N ALA A 323 -10.66 0.05 9.81
CA ALA A 323 -11.29 -0.95 10.68
C ALA A 323 -11.44 -2.29 9.98
N THR A 324 -11.82 -2.29 8.69
CA THR A 324 -11.94 -3.50 7.86
C THR A 324 -10.59 -4.19 7.67
N ILE A 325 -9.55 -3.45 7.31
CA ILE A 325 -8.20 -4.00 7.11
C ILE A 325 -7.67 -4.63 8.41
N PHE A 326 -7.77 -3.92 9.53
CA PHE A 326 -7.32 -4.46 10.82
C PHE A 326 -8.10 -5.70 11.21
N SER A 327 -9.44 -5.67 11.08
CA SER A 327 -10.29 -6.83 11.39
C SER A 327 -9.98 -8.03 10.52
N ALA A 328 -9.80 -7.83 9.21
CA ALA A 328 -9.43 -8.89 8.26
C ALA A 328 -8.09 -9.56 8.61
N LEU A 329 -7.15 -8.79 9.16
CA LEU A 329 -5.83 -9.28 9.60
C LEU A 329 -5.81 -9.77 11.06
N GLY A 330 -6.95 -9.82 11.75
CA GLY A 330 -7.03 -10.26 13.15
C GLY A 330 -6.43 -9.25 14.14
N ILE A 331 -6.28 -7.99 13.75
CA ILE A 331 -5.75 -6.91 14.59
C ILE A 331 -6.92 -6.13 15.18
N ASP A 332 -6.92 -5.89 16.50
CA ASP A 332 -7.95 -5.05 17.14
C ASP A 332 -7.89 -3.61 16.61
N PRO A 333 -8.92 -3.14 15.85
CA PRO A 333 -8.96 -1.80 15.30
C PRO A 333 -9.11 -0.70 16.37
N TYR A 334 -9.57 -1.05 17.55
CA TYR A 334 -9.88 -0.08 18.62
C TYR A 334 -8.82 0.00 19.71
N ALA A 335 -7.79 -0.81 19.61
CA ALA A 335 -6.67 -0.75 20.56
C ALA A 335 -6.02 0.64 20.58
N LEU A 336 -5.54 1.02 21.75
CA LEU A 336 -4.74 2.23 21.91
C LEU A 336 -3.29 1.95 21.48
N TYR A 337 -2.65 2.97 20.92
CA TYR A 337 -1.20 2.94 20.75
C TYR A 337 -0.53 3.09 22.11
N ASP A 338 0.47 2.26 22.38
CA ASP A 338 1.39 2.47 23.48
C ASP A 338 2.51 3.41 23.02
N ILE A 339 2.42 4.65 23.38
CA ILE A 339 3.31 5.74 22.94
C ILE A 339 3.88 6.55 24.11
N GLY A 340 3.97 5.91 25.27
CA GLY A 340 4.52 6.52 26.48
C GLY A 340 3.72 7.73 26.94
N ASP A 341 4.41 8.85 27.15
CA ASP A 341 3.81 10.09 27.71
C ASP A 341 2.96 10.89 26.72
N LEU A 342 2.80 10.40 25.48
CA LEU A 342 1.94 11.06 24.49
C LEU A 342 0.45 10.81 24.77
N PRO A 343 -0.45 11.68 24.27
CA PRO A 343 -1.88 11.42 24.36
C PRO A 343 -2.26 10.06 23.75
N SER A 344 -3.23 9.39 24.37
CA SER A 344 -3.71 8.09 23.87
C SER A 344 -4.44 8.26 22.53
N PHE A 345 -3.94 7.61 21.52
CA PHE A 345 -4.58 7.54 20.20
C PHE A 345 -5.07 6.10 19.93
N ARG A 346 -6.25 5.97 19.32
CA ARG A 346 -6.74 4.67 18.83
C ARG A 346 -6.21 4.38 17.43
N ARG A 347 -6.12 3.10 17.08
CA ARG A 347 -5.79 2.68 15.70
C ARG A 347 -6.82 3.22 14.72
N VAL A 348 -8.10 3.05 15.02
CA VAL A 348 -9.22 3.65 14.30
C VAL A 348 -9.93 4.65 15.19
N GLU A 349 -10.03 5.89 14.74
CA GLU A 349 -10.71 6.96 15.43
C GLU A 349 -12.23 6.78 15.41
N ASP A 350 -12.92 7.44 16.33
CA ASP A 350 -14.38 7.48 16.44
C ASP A 350 -15.03 6.09 16.57
N ARG A 351 -14.24 5.03 16.76
CA ARG A 351 -14.67 3.63 16.76
C ARG A 351 -15.49 3.29 15.52
N ALA A 352 -15.07 3.80 14.35
CA ALA A 352 -15.75 3.50 13.11
C ALA A 352 -15.82 1.98 12.87
N GLU A 353 -17.01 1.50 12.55
CA GLU A 353 -17.25 0.08 12.32
C GLU A 353 -16.61 -0.39 11.00
N PRO A 354 -16.12 -1.62 10.94
CA PRO A 354 -15.64 -2.19 9.69
C PRO A 354 -16.81 -2.38 8.70
N ILE A 355 -16.49 -2.46 7.42
CA ILE A 355 -17.43 -2.83 6.35
C ILE A 355 -17.71 -4.33 6.50
N ARG A 356 -18.70 -4.67 7.31
CA ARG A 356 -18.98 -6.06 7.74
C ARG A 356 -19.37 -6.98 6.56
N GLU A 357 -19.94 -6.41 5.53
CA GLU A 357 -20.38 -7.12 4.34
C GLU A 357 -19.23 -7.78 3.58
N VAL A 358 -18.02 -7.20 3.66
CA VAL A 358 -16.81 -7.75 3.00
C VAL A 358 -15.97 -8.65 3.91
N LEU A 359 -16.24 -8.72 5.21
CA LEU A 359 -15.48 -9.57 6.13
C LEU A 359 -15.99 -11.01 6.12
N ALA A 360 -15.06 -11.98 6.11
CA ALA A 360 -15.36 -13.42 6.08
C ALA A 360 -15.85 -13.96 7.42
#